data_b1c5d5be94db91f3ce25c26e3e978155
#
_entry.id   b1c5d5be94db91f3ce25c26e3e978155
#
_cell.length_a   1.000
_cell.length_b   1.000
_cell.length_c   1.000
_cell.angle_alpha   90.00
_cell.angle_beta   90.00
_cell.angle_gamma   90.00
#
_symmetry.space_group_name_H-M   'P 1'
#
loop_
_entity.id
_entity.type
_entity.pdbx_description
1 polymer ?
#
loop_
_entity_poly.entity_id
_entity_poly.type
_entity_poly.pdbx_seq_one_letter_code
_entity_poly.pdbx_strand_id
1 'polypeptide(L)'
;QQLTIDIDSFVFQMKAFSGGYTHANSYYTGEIMRNVHSYDITSSYPTVMIAEQYPVTRFCDCATRDLDMLDDQYCWIIDITFTDIYSLFENNYLSLSKSIDRYHALTDNGRVVKADSIRYILTDVDMDVIKKCYRWGGYIINRVQRAEKGYLDKKLIEKILELYNGKTKFKGLADFENEYLHAKQGINSVYGMCVTNLITDGVLYTDSNGWTIEPLTSEAAQE
;
A
#
# COMPACT_ATOMS: atom_id res chain seq x y z
N GLN A 1 7.02 23.98 -2.82
CA GLN A 1 8.32 23.44 -2.38
C GLN A 1 8.44 22.04 -3.00
N GLN A 2 9.42 21.83 -3.85
CA GLN A 2 9.63 20.53 -4.48
C GLN A 2 10.21 19.59 -3.39
N LEU A 3 9.44 18.56 -3.02
CA LEU A 3 9.89 17.55 -2.06
C LEU A 3 10.89 16.63 -2.80
N THR A 4 12.17 16.98 -2.76
CA THR A 4 13.22 16.07 -3.23
C THR A 4 13.37 14.95 -2.21
N ILE A 5 13.25 13.71 -2.66
CA ILE A 5 13.48 12.52 -1.85
C ILE A 5 14.81 11.90 -2.29
N ASP A 6 15.62 11.44 -1.36
CA ASP A 6 16.79 10.63 -1.70
C ASP A 6 16.35 9.20 -2.08
N ILE A 7 17.18 8.53 -2.87
CA ILE A 7 16.85 7.23 -3.44
C ILE A 7 16.68 6.16 -2.36
N ASP A 8 17.52 6.16 -1.33
CA ASP A 8 17.42 5.15 -0.27
C ASP A 8 16.09 5.26 0.48
N SER A 9 15.67 6.51 0.79
CA SER A 9 14.36 6.76 1.38
C SER A 9 13.23 6.39 0.43
N PHE A 10 13.35 6.67 -0.88
CA PHE A 10 12.36 6.29 -1.88
C PHE A 10 12.20 4.77 -1.95
N VAL A 11 13.30 4.02 -2.09
CA VAL A 11 13.28 2.55 -2.15
C VAL A 11 12.72 1.96 -0.86
N PHE A 12 13.07 2.54 0.29
CA PHE A 12 12.52 2.14 1.59
C PHE A 12 11.00 2.32 1.63
N GLN A 13 10.49 3.48 1.24
CA GLN A 13 9.06 3.79 1.22
C GLN A 13 8.30 2.93 0.20
N MET A 14 8.88 2.68 -0.98
CA MET A 14 8.27 1.82 -2.00
C MET A 14 8.10 0.37 -1.54
N LYS A 15 8.97 -0.14 -0.67
CA LYS A 15 8.83 -1.47 -0.08
C LYS A 15 7.66 -1.58 0.91
N ALA A 16 7.25 -0.46 1.52
CA ALA A 16 6.05 -0.41 2.36
C ALA A 16 4.75 -0.42 1.54
N PHE A 17 4.82 -0.12 0.23
CA PHE A 17 3.62 -0.11 -0.61
C PHE A 17 3.01 -1.49 -0.72
N SER A 18 1.74 -1.60 -0.36
CA SER A 18 0.93 -2.81 -0.50
C SER A 18 -0.29 -2.51 -1.36
N GLY A 19 -0.58 -3.39 -2.31
CA GLY A 19 -1.83 -3.34 -3.07
C GLY A 19 -3.04 -3.71 -2.20
N GLY A 20 -4.23 -3.70 -2.80
CA GLY A 20 -5.46 -4.12 -2.11
C GLY A 20 -5.34 -5.54 -1.55
N TYR A 21 -5.96 -5.76 -0.41
CA TYR A 21 -6.04 -7.10 0.17
C TYR A 21 -6.88 -8.00 -0.73
N THR A 22 -6.26 -9.06 -1.23
CA THR A 22 -6.93 -10.12 -1.99
C THR A 22 -6.69 -11.45 -1.29
N HIS A 23 -7.75 -12.21 -1.08
CA HIS A 23 -7.68 -13.53 -0.47
C HIS A 23 -8.77 -14.43 -1.05
N ALA A 24 -8.41 -15.68 -1.34
CA ALA A 24 -9.36 -16.74 -1.67
C ALA A 24 -9.42 -17.71 -0.48
N ASN A 25 -10.64 -18.06 -0.07
CA ASN A 25 -10.79 -19.07 0.97
C ASN A 25 -10.46 -20.45 0.39
N SER A 26 -9.37 -21.07 0.89
CA SER A 26 -8.88 -22.37 0.39
C SER A 26 -9.89 -23.50 0.57
N TYR A 27 -10.76 -23.43 1.58
CA TYR A 27 -11.80 -24.46 1.82
C TYR A 27 -12.82 -24.58 0.70
N TYR A 28 -13.01 -23.50 -0.09
CA TYR A 28 -13.98 -23.47 -1.20
C TYR A 28 -13.31 -23.48 -2.58
N THR A 29 -11.99 -23.66 -2.64
CA THR A 29 -11.27 -23.72 -3.91
C THR A 29 -11.68 -24.96 -4.70
N GLY A 30 -12.19 -24.75 -5.91
CA GLY A 30 -12.69 -25.83 -6.77
C GLY A 30 -14.16 -26.21 -6.55
N GLU A 31 -14.83 -25.63 -5.55
CA GLU A 31 -16.24 -25.87 -5.27
C GLU A 31 -17.16 -24.91 -6.04
N ILE A 32 -18.34 -25.40 -6.42
CA ILE A 32 -19.39 -24.55 -7.02
C ILE A 32 -20.25 -23.99 -5.88
N MET A 33 -20.00 -22.71 -5.57
CA MET A 33 -20.77 -21.98 -4.55
C MET A 33 -22.11 -21.49 -5.13
N ARG A 34 -23.20 -21.71 -4.40
CA ARG A 34 -24.54 -21.20 -4.72
C ARG A 34 -24.93 -20.09 -3.73
N ASN A 35 -25.87 -19.24 -4.16
CA ASN A 35 -26.37 -18.12 -3.33
C ASN A 35 -25.26 -17.16 -2.88
N VAL A 36 -24.32 -16.88 -3.78
CA VAL A 36 -23.22 -15.93 -3.52
C VAL A 36 -23.73 -14.49 -3.70
N HIS A 37 -23.46 -13.62 -2.75
CA HIS A 37 -23.73 -12.18 -2.82
C HIS A 37 -22.42 -11.44 -3.06
N SER A 38 -22.44 -10.49 -4.00
CA SER A 38 -21.33 -9.58 -4.25
C SER A 38 -21.64 -8.21 -3.70
N TYR A 39 -20.70 -7.63 -2.96
CA TYR A 39 -20.79 -6.28 -2.40
C TYR A 39 -19.64 -5.44 -2.91
N ASP A 40 -19.93 -4.19 -3.28
CA ASP A 40 -18.94 -3.22 -3.73
C ASP A 40 -19.09 -1.89 -2.97
N ILE A 41 -17.97 -1.29 -2.61
CA ILE A 41 -17.94 0.02 -1.95
C ILE A 41 -17.87 1.10 -3.02
N THR A 42 -18.91 1.90 -3.12
CA THR A 42 -19.00 2.98 -4.11
C THR A 42 -17.87 3.97 -3.95
N SER A 43 -17.03 4.10 -4.99
CA SER A 43 -15.91 5.05 -5.03
C SER A 43 -14.99 4.96 -3.81
N SER A 44 -14.60 3.76 -3.43
CA SER A 44 -13.80 3.45 -2.23
C SER A 44 -12.56 4.35 -2.09
N TYR A 45 -11.69 4.39 -3.11
CA TYR A 45 -10.47 5.22 -3.06
C TYR A 45 -10.75 6.71 -2.88
N PRO A 46 -11.62 7.36 -3.67
CA PRO A 46 -11.97 8.76 -3.47
C PRO A 46 -12.53 9.04 -2.07
N THR A 47 -13.35 8.14 -1.53
CA THR A 47 -13.90 8.29 -0.19
C THR A 47 -12.81 8.29 0.87
N VAL A 48 -11.88 7.34 0.80
CA VAL A 48 -10.73 7.28 1.70
C VAL A 48 -9.85 8.51 1.54
N MET A 49 -9.58 8.95 0.30
CA MET A 49 -8.76 10.15 0.02
C MET A 49 -9.32 11.43 0.67
N ILE A 50 -10.65 11.53 0.82
CA ILE A 50 -11.29 12.70 1.44
C ILE A 50 -11.36 12.56 2.96
N ALA A 51 -11.61 11.35 3.46
CA ALA A 51 -11.91 11.11 4.87
C ALA A 51 -10.68 10.94 5.75
N GLU A 52 -9.59 10.42 5.19
CA GLU A 52 -8.42 10.03 5.96
C GLU A 52 -7.29 11.07 5.92
N GLN A 53 -6.35 10.95 6.83
CA GLN A 53 -5.16 11.78 6.89
C GLN A 53 -3.97 11.07 6.25
N TYR A 54 -3.09 11.86 5.63
CA TYR A 54 -1.94 11.41 4.85
C TYR A 54 -0.66 12.13 5.28
N PRO A 55 0.53 11.64 4.90
CA PRO A 55 1.77 12.35 5.15
C PRO A 55 1.77 13.68 4.36
N VAL A 56 1.82 14.81 5.06
CA VAL A 56 1.84 16.16 4.48
C VAL A 56 3.23 16.79 4.52
N THR A 57 4.19 16.13 5.13
CA THR A 57 5.62 16.51 5.13
C THR A 57 6.45 15.36 4.57
N ARG A 58 7.74 15.62 4.31
CA ARG A 58 8.70 14.59 3.94
C ARG A 58 8.88 13.61 5.11
N PHE A 59 9.00 12.32 4.80
CA PHE A 59 9.42 11.31 5.76
C PHE A 59 10.88 11.54 6.19
N CYS A 60 11.13 11.49 7.49
CA CYS A 60 12.46 11.63 8.09
C CYS A 60 12.75 10.44 9.00
N ASP A 61 14.01 9.99 9.03
CA ASP A 61 14.44 8.91 9.91
C ASP A 61 14.26 9.30 11.39
N CYS A 62 13.85 8.35 12.19
CA CYS A 62 13.58 8.48 13.61
C CYS A 62 14.31 7.40 14.42
N ALA A 63 14.80 7.75 15.60
CA ALA A 63 15.53 6.84 16.47
C ALA A 63 14.63 5.88 17.30
N THR A 64 13.30 5.98 17.17
CA THR A 64 12.34 5.13 17.90
C THR A 64 12.60 3.65 17.62
N ARG A 65 12.59 2.85 18.70
CA ARG A 65 12.77 1.39 18.66
C ARG A 65 11.65 0.64 19.40
N ASP A 66 10.60 1.35 19.76
CA ASP A 66 9.47 0.82 20.50
C ASP A 66 8.16 1.13 19.77
N LEU A 67 7.32 0.11 19.58
CA LEU A 67 6.02 0.26 18.92
C LEU A 67 5.02 1.09 19.73
N ASP A 68 5.20 1.18 21.05
CA ASP A 68 4.34 1.99 21.93
C ASP A 68 4.65 3.50 21.82
N MET A 69 5.76 3.86 21.19
CA MET A 69 6.12 5.25 20.90
C MET A 69 5.61 5.76 19.55
N LEU A 70 4.92 4.91 18.78
CA LEU A 70 4.32 5.30 17.51
C LEU A 70 2.95 5.94 17.78
N ASP A 71 2.92 7.25 17.87
CA ASP A 71 1.68 7.99 18.12
C ASP A 71 0.89 8.31 16.85
N ASP A 72 -0.40 8.63 17.01
CA ASP A 72 -1.33 8.87 15.90
C ASP A 72 -1.15 10.25 15.23
N GLN A 73 -0.24 11.08 15.69
CA GLN A 73 0.03 12.41 15.10
C GLN A 73 0.88 12.30 13.82
N TYR A 74 1.58 11.18 13.64
CA TYR A 74 2.45 10.95 12.50
C TYR A 74 2.00 9.77 11.66
N CYS A 75 2.33 9.83 10.38
CA CYS A 75 2.39 8.66 9.51
C CYS A 75 3.74 7.99 9.70
N TRP A 76 3.75 6.67 9.83
CA TRP A 76 4.97 5.90 10.09
C TRP A 76 5.25 4.90 8.98
N ILE A 77 6.53 4.71 8.68
CA ILE A 77 7.03 3.60 7.88
C ILE A 77 8.08 2.87 8.72
N ILE A 78 7.86 1.58 8.93
CA ILE A 78 8.54 0.79 9.96
C ILE A 78 9.14 -0.45 9.32
N ASP A 79 10.45 -0.59 9.37
CA ASP A 79 11.16 -1.83 9.07
C ASP A 79 11.25 -2.65 10.36
N ILE A 80 10.51 -3.74 10.41
CA ILE A 80 10.35 -4.57 11.60
C ILE A 80 10.55 -6.04 11.29
N THR A 81 11.26 -6.71 12.20
CA THR A 81 11.38 -8.16 12.23
C THR A 81 10.57 -8.70 13.41
N PHE A 82 9.59 -9.53 13.15
CA PHE A 82 8.84 -10.25 14.17
C PHE A 82 9.49 -11.60 14.43
N THR A 83 9.43 -12.05 15.70
CA THR A 83 9.78 -13.42 16.10
C THR A 83 8.56 -14.12 16.67
N ASP A 84 8.42 -15.42 16.37
CA ASP A 84 7.31 -16.27 16.83
C ASP A 84 5.94 -15.65 16.52
N ILE A 85 5.77 -15.12 15.31
CA ILE A 85 4.51 -14.50 14.87
C ILE A 85 3.51 -15.56 14.42
N TYR A 86 2.24 -15.39 14.80
CA TYR A 86 1.13 -16.24 14.34
C TYR A 86 -0.17 -15.45 14.23
N SER A 87 -1.00 -15.86 13.26
CA SER A 87 -2.32 -15.29 13.03
C SER A 87 -3.35 -15.80 14.04
N LEU A 88 -4.28 -14.92 14.41
CA LEU A 88 -5.41 -15.23 15.28
C LEU A 88 -6.66 -15.66 14.50
N PHE A 89 -6.68 -15.43 13.19
CA PHE A 89 -7.84 -15.62 12.33
C PHE A 89 -7.46 -16.42 11.08
N GLU A 90 -8.44 -17.04 10.44
CA GLU A 90 -8.26 -17.79 9.19
C GLU A 90 -7.90 -16.86 8.01
N ASN A 91 -8.36 -15.60 8.04
CA ASN A 91 -8.05 -14.58 7.04
C ASN A 91 -6.74 -13.87 7.41
N ASN A 92 -5.64 -14.39 6.88
CA ASN A 92 -4.30 -13.90 7.19
C ASN A 92 -3.98 -12.62 6.42
N TYR A 93 -3.54 -11.56 7.11
CA TYR A 93 -3.27 -10.25 6.50
C TYR A 93 -1.93 -10.19 5.78
N LEU A 94 -0.86 -10.65 6.42
CA LEU A 94 0.51 -10.52 5.92
C LEU A 94 0.76 -11.36 4.66
N SER A 95 1.20 -10.71 3.58
CA SER A 95 1.58 -11.40 2.34
C SER A 95 3.02 -11.87 2.38
N LEU A 96 3.26 -13.15 2.09
CA LEU A 96 4.61 -13.71 2.02
C LEU A 96 5.48 -13.01 0.95
N SER A 97 4.88 -12.61 -0.17
CA SER A 97 5.60 -11.95 -1.28
C SER A 97 6.15 -10.56 -0.91
N LYS A 98 5.64 -9.95 0.17
CA LYS A 98 6.10 -8.65 0.68
C LYS A 98 7.12 -8.78 1.81
N SER A 99 7.41 -9.98 2.29
CA SER A 99 8.47 -10.19 3.28
C SER A 99 9.84 -9.93 2.67
N ILE A 100 10.69 -9.21 3.40
CA ILE A 100 12.09 -8.95 3.03
C ILE A 100 12.94 -10.16 3.34
N ASP A 101 12.70 -10.75 4.51
CA ASP A 101 13.38 -11.93 5.00
C ASP A 101 12.42 -12.79 5.81
N ARG A 102 12.66 -14.11 5.87
CA ARG A 102 11.79 -15.06 6.57
C ARG A 102 12.49 -16.33 6.95
N TYR A 103 12.07 -16.90 8.08
CA TYR A 103 12.54 -18.20 8.56
C TYR A 103 11.35 -19.02 9.08
N HIS A 104 11.21 -20.27 8.59
CA HIS A 104 10.14 -21.21 8.91
C HIS A 104 8.72 -20.61 8.82
N ALA A 105 8.41 -19.96 7.68
CA ALA A 105 7.09 -19.39 7.44
C ALA A 105 6.10 -20.45 6.93
N LEU A 106 4.99 -20.63 7.63
CA LEU A 106 3.81 -21.36 7.18
C LEU A 106 2.82 -20.39 6.56
N THR A 107 2.28 -20.75 5.40
CA THR A 107 1.36 -19.88 4.65
C THR A 107 0.09 -20.60 4.23
N ASP A 108 -0.99 -19.83 4.10
CA ASP A 108 -2.20 -20.20 3.40
C ASP A 108 -2.44 -19.21 2.25
N ASN A 109 -2.58 -19.72 1.01
CA ASN A 109 -2.76 -18.89 -0.20
C ASN A 109 -1.77 -17.72 -0.32
N GLY A 110 -0.49 -17.93 0.03
CA GLY A 110 0.53 -16.89 0.01
C GLY A 110 0.43 -15.86 1.13
N ARG A 111 -0.45 -16.08 2.10
CA ARG A 111 -0.59 -15.29 3.33
C ARG A 111 0.04 -16.02 4.51
N VAL A 112 0.73 -15.28 5.37
CA VAL A 112 1.47 -15.85 6.49
C VAL A 112 0.53 -16.23 7.63
N VAL A 113 0.51 -17.52 7.97
CA VAL A 113 -0.20 -18.05 9.13
C VAL A 113 0.67 -17.95 10.38
N LYS A 114 1.93 -18.37 10.27
CA LYS A 114 2.94 -18.25 11.34
C LYS A 114 4.35 -18.23 10.75
N ALA A 115 5.29 -17.65 11.50
CA ALA A 115 6.71 -17.74 11.18
C ALA A 115 7.54 -17.66 12.47
N ASP A 116 8.69 -18.35 12.51
CA ASP A 116 9.65 -18.24 13.61
C ASP A 116 10.34 -16.86 13.55
N SER A 117 10.63 -16.37 12.33
CA SER A 117 11.12 -15.00 12.11
C SER A 117 10.65 -14.49 10.74
N ILE A 118 10.21 -13.23 10.67
CA ILE A 118 9.82 -12.62 9.42
C ILE A 118 9.96 -11.09 9.47
N ARG A 119 10.51 -10.51 8.40
CA ARG A 119 10.78 -9.07 8.28
C ARG A 119 9.93 -8.41 7.22
N TYR A 120 9.38 -7.26 7.57
CA TYR A 120 8.58 -6.41 6.68
C TYR A 120 8.96 -4.95 6.80
N ILE A 121 8.65 -4.16 5.74
CA ILE A 121 8.48 -2.73 5.85
C ILE A 121 6.98 -2.45 5.77
N LEU A 122 6.44 -1.79 6.79
CA LEU A 122 5.01 -1.62 7.05
C LEU A 122 4.68 -0.15 7.31
N THR A 123 3.44 0.24 7.02
CA THR A 123 2.88 1.52 7.46
C THR A 123 2.27 1.42 8.85
N ASP A 124 1.94 2.57 9.47
CA ASP A 124 1.14 2.63 10.70
C ASP A 124 -0.21 1.92 10.53
N VAL A 125 -0.87 2.10 9.38
CA VAL A 125 -2.15 1.45 9.06
C VAL A 125 -2.01 -0.09 9.01
N ASP A 126 -0.94 -0.60 8.41
CA ASP A 126 -0.65 -2.04 8.43
C ASP A 126 -0.44 -2.54 9.86
N MET A 127 0.31 -1.79 10.68
CA MET A 127 0.56 -2.15 12.07
C MET A 127 -0.72 -2.22 12.89
N ASP A 128 -1.68 -1.33 12.66
CA ASP A 128 -2.98 -1.36 13.35
C ASP A 128 -3.77 -2.63 13.02
N VAL A 129 -3.71 -3.08 11.77
CA VAL A 129 -4.32 -4.36 11.36
C VAL A 129 -3.57 -5.54 11.98
N ILE A 130 -2.24 -5.51 11.93
CA ILE A 130 -1.39 -6.60 12.44
C ILE A 130 -1.58 -6.77 13.95
N LYS A 131 -1.62 -5.69 14.73
CA LYS A 131 -1.90 -5.71 16.18
C LYS A 131 -3.23 -6.41 16.53
N LYS A 132 -4.23 -6.30 15.63
CA LYS A 132 -5.54 -6.95 15.79
C LYS A 132 -5.54 -8.41 15.36
N CYS A 133 -4.81 -8.75 14.30
CA CYS A 133 -4.89 -10.04 13.61
C CYS A 133 -3.80 -11.03 14.00
N TYR A 134 -2.71 -10.58 14.60
CA TYR A 134 -1.54 -11.40 14.93
C TYR A 134 -1.11 -11.26 16.38
N ARG A 135 -0.34 -12.27 16.85
CA ARG A 135 0.48 -12.19 18.07
C ARG A 135 1.90 -12.60 17.71
N TRP A 136 2.84 -12.10 18.47
CA TRP A 136 4.27 -12.39 18.32
C TRP A 136 4.97 -12.51 19.68
N GLY A 137 6.04 -13.29 19.73
CA GLY A 137 6.87 -13.45 20.93
C GLY A 137 7.80 -12.27 21.16
N GLY A 138 8.29 -11.64 20.08
CA GLY A 138 9.15 -10.47 20.16
C GLY A 138 9.24 -9.74 18.82
N TYR A 139 9.90 -8.59 18.83
CA TYR A 139 10.17 -7.82 17.60
C TYR A 139 11.47 -7.04 17.71
N ILE A 140 12.04 -6.71 16.54
CA ILE A 140 13.17 -5.78 16.38
C ILE A 140 12.78 -4.74 15.35
N ILE A 141 12.84 -3.46 15.71
CA ILE A 141 12.69 -2.35 14.77
C ILE A 141 14.07 -2.03 14.20
N ASN A 142 14.23 -2.23 12.89
CA ASN A 142 15.47 -2.00 12.15
C ASN A 142 15.61 -0.53 11.73
N ARG A 143 14.53 0.04 11.16
CA ARG A 143 14.48 1.44 10.72
C ARG A 143 13.06 1.98 10.89
N VAL A 144 12.95 3.26 11.19
CA VAL A 144 11.66 3.98 11.25
C VAL A 144 11.80 5.32 10.56
N GLN A 145 10.82 5.65 9.75
CA GLN A 145 10.61 7.00 9.23
C GLN A 145 9.25 7.52 9.67
N ARG A 146 9.12 8.83 9.88
CA ARG A 146 7.87 9.50 10.19
C ARG A 146 7.66 10.75 9.34
N ALA A 147 6.41 11.09 9.09
CA ALA A 147 5.96 12.33 8.48
C ALA A 147 4.76 12.88 9.26
N GLU A 148 4.57 14.18 9.25
CA GLU A 148 3.39 14.80 9.85
C GLU A 148 2.12 14.37 9.12
N LYS A 149 1.08 14.08 9.89
CA LYS A 149 -0.22 13.60 9.41
C LYS A 149 -1.17 14.79 9.19
N GLY A 150 -1.83 14.83 8.04
CA GLY A 150 -2.79 15.87 7.72
C GLY A 150 -3.70 15.48 6.56
N TYR A 151 -4.71 16.30 6.31
CA TYR A 151 -5.60 16.10 5.18
C TYR A 151 -4.95 16.54 3.88
N LEU A 152 -5.39 15.98 2.76
CA LEU A 152 -5.00 16.42 1.42
C LEU A 152 -5.35 17.90 1.21
N ASP A 153 -4.63 18.53 0.28
CA ASP A 153 -4.89 19.94 -0.09
C ASP A 153 -6.35 20.18 -0.44
N LYS A 154 -6.91 21.28 0.06
CA LYS A 154 -8.32 21.63 -0.12
C LYS A 154 -8.75 21.65 -1.58
N LYS A 155 -7.89 22.16 -2.50
CA LYS A 155 -8.20 22.19 -3.93
C LYS A 155 -8.29 20.80 -4.54
N LEU A 156 -7.47 19.86 -4.06
CA LEU A 156 -7.53 18.47 -4.50
C LEU A 156 -8.82 17.81 -4.02
N ILE A 157 -9.21 18.03 -2.76
CA ILE A 157 -10.48 17.54 -2.20
C ILE A 157 -11.67 18.11 -2.98
N GLU A 158 -11.69 19.42 -3.23
CA GLU A 158 -12.74 20.06 -4.00
C GLU A 158 -12.84 19.46 -5.43
N LYS A 159 -11.71 19.17 -6.08
CA LYS A 159 -11.70 18.54 -7.41
C LYS A 159 -12.21 17.10 -7.39
N ILE A 160 -11.85 16.32 -6.36
CA ILE A 160 -12.39 14.96 -6.18
C ILE A 160 -13.91 15.01 -6.02
N LEU A 161 -14.42 15.94 -5.21
CA LEU A 161 -15.87 16.10 -4.98
C LEU A 161 -16.59 16.56 -6.27
N GLU A 162 -16.01 17.47 -7.05
CA GLU A 162 -16.54 17.88 -8.33
C GLU A 162 -16.69 16.70 -9.30
N LEU A 163 -15.62 15.89 -9.45
CA LEU A 163 -15.64 14.70 -10.29
C LEU A 163 -16.65 13.66 -9.79
N TYR A 164 -16.76 13.46 -8.48
CA TYR A 164 -17.73 12.56 -7.89
C TYR A 164 -19.17 13.00 -8.16
N ASN A 165 -19.45 14.29 -8.00
CA ASN A 165 -20.76 14.88 -8.29
C ASN A 165 -21.11 14.74 -9.77
N GLY A 166 -20.16 15.01 -10.68
CA GLY A 166 -20.33 14.81 -12.12
C GLY A 166 -20.67 13.36 -12.47
N LYS A 167 -19.87 12.40 -11.94
CA LYS A 167 -20.13 10.97 -12.10
C LYS A 167 -21.53 10.57 -11.60
N THR A 168 -21.96 11.08 -10.45
CA THR A 168 -23.26 10.73 -9.87
C THR A 168 -24.41 11.35 -10.64
N LYS A 169 -24.29 12.63 -11.02
CA LYS A 169 -25.29 13.39 -11.74
C LYS A 169 -25.59 12.83 -13.13
N PHE A 170 -24.57 12.39 -13.85
CA PHE A 170 -24.70 11.97 -15.26
C PHE A 170 -24.89 10.47 -15.42
N LYS A 171 -24.81 9.69 -14.35
CA LYS A 171 -24.96 8.22 -14.39
C LYS A 171 -26.31 7.81 -14.95
N GLY A 172 -26.28 7.05 -16.06
CA GLY A 172 -27.50 6.51 -16.70
C GLY A 172 -28.27 7.50 -17.58
N LEU A 173 -27.74 8.69 -17.83
CA LEU A 173 -28.30 9.66 -18.77
C LEU A 173 -27.64 9.50 -20.13
N ALA A 174 -28.37 9.01 -21.13
CA ALA A 174 -27.84 8.69 -22.48
C ALA A 174 -27.18 9.89 -23.15
N ASP A 175 -27.74 11.09 -22.99
CA ASP A 175 -27.24 12.31 -23.60
C ASP A 175 -25.94 12.85 -22.92
N PHE A 176 -25.55 12.30 -21.76
CA PHE A 176 -24.41 12.72 -20.95
C PHE A 176 -23.41 11.58 -20.66
N GLU A 177 -23.36 10.59 -21.53
CA GLU A 177 -22.47 9.45 -21.33
C GLU A 177 -20.98 9.86 -21.36
N ASN A 178 -20.61 10.79 -22.22
CA ASN A 178 -19.24 11.30 -22.31
C ASN A 178 -18.82 12.03 -21.01
N GLU A 179 -19.69 12.87 -20.47
CA GLU A 179 -19.47 13.58 -19.22
C GLU A 179 -19.36 12.62 -18.04
N TYR A 180 -20.20 11.58 -18.02
CA TYR A 180 -20.11 10.52 -17.05
C TYR A 180 -18.77 9.78 -17.13
N LEU A 181 -18.36 9.35 -18.32
CA LEU A 181 -17.11 8.64 -18.55
C LEU A 181 -15.90 9.50 -18.18
N HIS A 182 -15.92 10.78 -18.57
CA HIS A 182 -14.85 11.73 -18.22
C HIS A 182 -14.73 11.89 -16.69
N ALA A 183 -15.83 12.09 -16.00
CA ALA A 183 -15.84 12.22 -14.55
C ALA A 183 -15.38 10.91 -13.85
N LYS A 184 -15.82 9.75 -14.35
CA LYS A 184 -15.41 8.44 -13.86
C LYS A 184 -13.93 8.17 -14.06
N GLN A 185 -13.41 8.46 -15.25
CA GLN A 185 -11.97 8.31 -15.55
C GLN A 185 -11.14 9.28 -14.74
N GLY A 186 -11.57 10.54 -14.63
CA GLY A 186 -10.89 11.57 -13.84
C GLY A 186 -10.73 11.14 -12.38
N ILE A 187 -11.81 10.67 -11.74
CA ILE A 187 -11.76 10.26 -10.33
C ILE A 187 -10.86 9.02 -10.12
N ASN A 188 -10.85 8.08 -11.06
CA ASN A 188 -9.97 6.92 -10.99
C ASN A 188 -8.50 7.32 -11.23
N SER A 189 -8.25 8.28 -12.13
CA SER A 189 -6.91 8.78 -12.42
C SER A 189 -6.26 9.51 -11.25
N VAL A 190 -7.04 10.20 -10.42
CA VAL A 190 -6.51 10.87 -9.22
C VAL A 190 -5.79 9.87 -8.31
N TYR A 191 -6.41 8.74 -8.01
CA TYR A 191 -5.75 7.68 -7.23
C TYR A 191 -4.61 7.02 -8.02
N GLY A 192 -4.84 6.69 -9.29
CA GLY A 192 -3.83 6.05 -10.14
C GLY A 192 -2.52 6.85 -10.18
N MET A 193 -2.60 8.17 -10.26
CA MET A 193 -1.41 9.04 -10.23
C MET A 193 -0.67 9.00 -8.89
N CYS A 194 -1.37 8.84 -7.77
CA CYS A 194 -0.75 8.74 -6.45
C CYS A 194 0.08 7.46 -6.27
N VAL A 195 -0.25 6.40 -7.01
CA VAL A 195 0.42 5.08 -6.91
C VAL A 195 1.31 4.76 -8.12
N THR A 196 1.45 5.69 -9.06
CA THR A 196 2.33 5.53 -10.21
C THR A 196 3.78 5.57 -9.74
N ASN A 197 4.53 4.54 -10.07
CA ASN A 197 5.97 4.54 -9.84
C ASN A 197 6.64 5.52 -10.81
N LEU A 198 7.19 6.61 -10.28
CA LEU A 198 7.88 7.65 -11.07
C LEU A 198 9.29 7.23 -11.46
N ILE A 199 9.87 6.28 -10.74
CA ILE A 199 11.20 5.78 -10.95
C ILE A 199 11.09 4.28 -11.18
N THR A 200 11.43 3.83 -12.39
CA THR A 200 11.39 2.43 -12.79
C THR A 200 12.79 1.91 -13.05
N ASP A 201 12.99 0.61 -12.88
CA ASP A 201 14.23 -0.05 -13.31
C ASP A 201 14.51 0.24 -14.80
N GLY A 202 15.77 0.42 -15.14
CA GLY A 202 16.20 0.56 -16.51
C GLY A 202 15.97 -0.75 -17.28
N VAL A 203 15.50 -0.67 -18.52
CA VAL A 203 15.38 -1.82 -19.40
C VAL A 203 16.37 -1.61 -20.54
N LEU A 204 17.39 -2.46 -20.60
CA LEU A 204 18.43 -2.39 -21.62
C LEU A 204 18.29 -3.59 -22.57
N TYR A 205 18.36 -3.33 -23.86
CA TYR A 205 18.49 -4.35 -24.90
C TYR A 205 19.91 -4.38 -25.45
N THR A 206 20.51 -5.55 -25.46
CA THR A 206 21.80 -5.79 -26.16
C THR A 206 21.67 -7.00 -27.07
N ASP A 207 22.32 -6.96 -28.24
CA ASP A 207 22.27 -8.06 -29.21
C ASP A 207 22.85 -9.38 -28.65
N SER A 208 23.72 -9.30 -27.64
CA SER A 208 24.33 -10.47 -26.99
C SER A 208 23.46 -11.09 -25.90
N ASN A 209 22.70 -10.27 -25.15
CA ASN A 209 21.98 -10.69 -23.93
C ASN A 209 20.46 -10.51 -24.02
N GLY A 210 19.95 -9.93 -25.13
CA GLY A 210 18.54 -9.58 -25.25
C GLY A 210 18.13 -8.49 -24.26
N TRP A 211 16.90 -8.59 -23.75
CA TRP A 211 16.36 -7.65 -22.75
C TRP A 211 16.91 -7.98 -21.36
N THR A 212 17.51 -7.00 -20.72
CA THR A 212 17.98 -7.06 -19.33
C THR A 212 17.32 -5.95 -18.51
N ILE A 213 17.02 -6.24 -17.24
CA ILE A 213 16.52 -5.26 -16.29
C ILE A 213 17.71 -4.81 -15.44
N GLU A 214 18.01 -3.53 -15.49
CA GLU A 214 18.99 -2.92 -14.59
C GLU A 214 18.24 -2.40 -13.35
N PRO A 215 18.51 -2.96 -12.15
CA PRO A 215 17.88 -2.48 -10.96
C PRO A 215 18.26 -1.02 -10.68
N LEU A 216 17.31 -0.25 -10.19
CA LEU A 216 17.53 1.13 -9.79
C LEU A 216 18.62 1.20 -8.72
N THR A 217 19.78 1.71 -9.08
CA THR A 217 20.89 1.97 -8.15
C THR A 217 21.03 3.46 -7.90
N SER A 218 21.68 3.83 -6.78
CA SER A 218 21.97 5.23 -6.45
C SER A 218 22.81 5.94 -7.52
N GLU A 219 23.62 5.19 -8.27
CA GLU A 219 24.47 5.69 -9.37
C GLU A 219 23.64 5.93 -10.64
N ALA A 220 22.77 4.99 -11.02
CA ALA A 220 21.90 5.10 -12.21
C ALA A 220 20.84 6.21 -12.13
N ALA A 221 20.54 6.71 -10.94
CA ALA A 221 19.57 7.79 -10.75
C ALA A 221 20.22 9.19 -10.72
N GLN A 222 21.53 9.30 -10.87
CA GLN A 222 22.26 10.58 -10.93
C GLN A 222 22.60 10.99 -12.37
N GLU A 223 22.41 10.13 -13.37
CA GLU A 223 22.46 10.40 -14.79
C GLU A 223 21.07 10.77 -15.36
#